data_57c45f2358aca9be0e67a01117d4ff34
#
_entry.id   57c45f2358aca9be0e67a01117d4ff34
#
_cell.length_a   1.000
_cell.length_b   1.000
_cell.length_c   1.000
_cell.angle_alpha   90.00
_cell.angle_beta   90.00
_cell.angle_gamma   90.00
#
_symmetry.space_group_name_H-M   'P 1'
#
loop_
_entity.id
_entity.type
_entity.pdbx_description
1 polymer ?
#
loop_
_entity_poly.entity_id
_entity_poly.type
_entity_poly.pdbx_seq_one_letter_code
_entity_poly.pdbx_strand_id
1 'polypeptide(L)'
;CTGDVEYATQGVQPKTSLDFRHALTGIRFAVGQNLSWNKTIDKVELRNAVMKSKYVLSKQFDGTGAAWDHTSDTRGTAKLHGVSVSTSQSPNVTIMGKDGDNFTFYMIPQELDNKDVELEVVFTDNTYIKVKLAGKWKAGTTRTYKISQKQSNWDYKLDCTPSVEVPYNGTEAIIRVKSYRKVANNPSQSVAW
;
A
#
# COMPACT_ATOMS: atom_id res chain seq x y z
N CYS A 1 20.41 13.60 -14.13
CA CYS A 1 21.40 13.62 -15.23
C CYS A 1 21.91 15.05 -15.36
N THR A 2 23.19 15.21 -15.35
CA THR A 2 23.84 16.46 -15.74
C THR A 2 23.87 16.50 -17.28
N GLY A 3 23.75 17.69 -17.86
CA GLY A 3 23.97 17.91 -19.27
C GLY A 3 25.46 17.82 -19.65
N ASP A 4 25.79 18.24 -20.85
CA ASP A 4 27.15 18.23 -21.36
C ASP A 4 28.03 19.21 -20.55
N VAL A 5 29.25 18.78 -20.25
CA VAL A 5 30.25 19.60 -19.57
C VAL A 5 31.40 19.84 -20.55
N GLU A 6 31.64 21.08 -20.87
CA GLU A 6 32.74 21.47 -21.75
C GLU A 6 33.95 21.94 -20.93
N TYR A 7 35.13 21.48 -21.33
CA TYR A 7 36.41 21.93 -20.79
C TYR A 7 37.15 22.76 -21.83
N ALA A 8 37.49 23.97 -21.47
CA ALA A 8 38.16 24.89 -22.38
C ALA A 8 39.64 24.55 -22.65
N THR A 9 40.24 23.68 -21.86
CA THR A 9 41.68 23.37 -21.96
C THR A 9 41.92 21.88 -21.80
N GLN A 10 42.57 21.28 -22.81
CA GLN A 10 42.98 19.89 -22.77
C GLN A 10 44.09 19.67 -21.73
N GLY A 11 44.02 18.59 -20.99
CA GLY A 11 45.04 18.23 -19.98
C GLY A 11 44.81 18.85 -18.60
N VAL A 12 43.86 19.76 -18.45
CA VAL A 12 43.42 20.23 -17.14
C VAL A 12 42.26 19.33 -16.70
N GLN A 13 42.43 18.71 -15.53
CA GLN A 13 41.37 17.87 -14.94
C GLN A 13 40.68 18.61 -13.77
N PRO A 14 39.83 19.60 -14.04
CA PRO A 14 39.08 20.23 -12.97
C PRO A 14 38.12 19.22 -12.36
N LYS A 15 37.88 19.33 -11.08
CA LYS A 15 36.82 18.54 -10.42
C LYS A 15 35.47 18.97 -11.03
N THR A 16 34.79 18.03 -11.66
CA THR A 16 33.43 18.26 -12.16
C THR A 16 32.44 17.93 -11.06
N SER A 17 31.62 18.92 -10.70
CA SER A 17 30.50 18.71 -9.80
C SER A 17 29.35 18.08 -10.58
N LEU A 18 28.90 16.90 -10.17
CA LEU A 18 27.78 16.21 -10.77
C LEU A 18 26.57 16.26 -9.83
N ASP A 19 25.51 16.90 -10.26
CA ASP A 19 24.27 16.96 -9.52
C ASP A 19 23.36 15.78 -9.91
N PHE A 20 23.16 14.87 -8.96
CA PHE A 20 22.26 13.74 -9.15
C PHE A 20 20.87 14.06 -8.61
N ARG A 21 19.85 13.86 -9.43
CA ARG A 21 18.44 14.02 -9.03
C ARG A 21 17.73 12.68 -9.17
N HIS A 22 16.91 12.33 -8.20
CA HIS A 22 16.09 11.14 -8.27
C HIS A 22 15.00 11.32 -9.32
N ALA A 23 15.00 10.46 -10.34
CA ALA A 23 13.99 10.45 -11.39
C ALA A 23 12.71 9.70 -10.96
N LEU A 24 12.80 8.87 -9.94
CA LEU A 24 11.69 8.05 -9.43
C LEU A 24 11.12 8.64 -8.14
N THR A 25 9.96 8.13 -7.76
CA THR A 25 9.35 8.37 -6.46
C THR A 25 9.45 7.11 -5.60
N GLY A 26 9.75 7.26 -4.32
CA GLY A 26 9.71 6.18 -3.35
C GLY A 26 8.32 6.02 -2.76
N ILE A 27 7.75 4.81 -2.83
CA ILE A 27 6.45 4.49 -2.25
C ILE A 27 6.66 3.49 -1.13
N ARG A 28 6.28 3.86 0.07
CA ARG A 28 6.36 3.03 1.27
C ARG A 28 4.99 2.81 1.88
N PHE A 29 4.89 1.75 2.66
CA PHE A 29 3.68 1.42 3.40
C PHE A 29 4.00 1.29 4.89
N ALA A 30 3.06 1.70 5.71
CA ALA A 30 3.13 1.56 7.15
C ALA A 30 1.79 1.08 7.70
N VAL A 31 1.82 0.39 8.82
CA VAL A 31 0.61 0.01 9.55
C VAL A 31 -0.04 1.29 10.09
N GLY A 32 -1.27 1.52 9.71
CA GLY A 32 -2.08 2.63 10.21
C GLY A 32 -2.89 2.24 11.44
N GLN A 33 -3.70 3.18 11.90
CA GLN A 33 -4.65 2.92 13.00
C GLN A 33 -5.82 2.06 12.51
N ASN A 34 -6.43 1.32 13.44
CA ASN A 34 -7.63 0.51 13.20
C ASN A 34 -7.48 -0.57 12.12
N LEU A 35 -6.29 -1.00 11.83
CA LEU A 35 -6.09 -2.18 11.01
C LEU A 35 -6.50 -3.43 11.83
N SER A 36 -7.17 -4.36 11.19
CA SER A 36 -7.76 -5.55 11.85
C SER A 36 -6.78 -6.27 12.76
N TRP A 37 -7.25 -6.61 13.94
CA TRP A 37 -6.46 -7.21 15.01
C TRP A 37 -5.94 -8.59 14.62
N ASN A 38 -4.71 -8.87 15.01
CA ASN A 38 -4.05 -10.18 14.85
C ASN A 38 -4.01 -10.73 13.43
N LYS A 39 -3.99 -9.86 12.43
CA LYS A 39 -3.72 -10.26 11.05
C LYS A 39 -2.24 -10.05 10.71
N THR A 40 -1.73 -10.88 9.84
CA THR A 40 -0.40 -10.72 9.28
C THR A 40 -0.51 -10.37 7.82
N ILE A 41 0.16 -9.31 7.40
CA ILE A 41 0.24 -8.92 5.99
C ILE A 41 1.17 -9.90 5.29
N ASP A 42 0.68 -10.53 4.23
CA ASP A 42 1.43 -11.47 3.39
C ASP A 42 2.06 -10.77 2.18
N LYS A 43 1.28 -9.95 1.50
CA LYS A 43 1.74 -9.21 0.32
C LYS A 43 1.05 -7.87 0.15
N VAL A 44 1.76 -6.99 -0.55
CA VAL A 44 1.25 -5.67 -0.97
C VAL A 44 1.42 -5.55 -2.47
N GLU A 45 0.36 -5.18 -3.17
CA GLU A 45 0.37 -4.98 -4.63
C GLU A 45 -0.11 -3.58 -4.98
N LEU A 46 0.62 -2.94 -5.89
CA LEU A 46 0.19 -1.71 -6.56
C LEU A 46 -0.27 -2.09 -7.97
N ARG A 47 -1.56 -2.04 -8.21
CA ARG A 47 -2.19 -2.45 -9.48
C ARG A 47 -2.42 -1.25 -10.38
N ASN A 48 -2.32 -1.47 -11.67
CA ASN A 48 -2.54 -0.48 -12.72
C ASN A 48 -1.65 0.76 -12.62
N ALA A 49 -0.47 0.63 -12.01
CA ALA A 49 0.53 1.69 -11.98
C ALA A 49 1.35 1.72 -13.28
N VAL A 50 1.91 2.86 -13.62
CA VAL A 50 2.85 2.96 -14.74
C VAL A 50 4.14 2.25 -14.37
N MET A 51 4.46 1.18 -15.09
CA MET A 51 5.63 0.34 -14.87
C MET A 51 6.74 0.59 -15.90
N LYS A 52 6.37 1.13 -17.06
CA LYS A 52 7.31 1.47 -18.13
C LYS A 52 6.88 2.78 -18.77
N SER A 53 7.83 3.65 -18.99
CA SER A 53 7.66 4.93 -19.66
C SER A 53 9.01 5.40 -20.23
N LYS A 54 9.00 6.44 -21.04
CA LYS A 54 10.20 7.05 -21.59
C LYS A 54 10.68 8.18 -20.68
N TYR A 55 11.96 8.19 -20.36
CA TYR A 55 12.58 9.30 -19.64
C TYR A 55 13.41 10.12 -20.59
N VAL A 56 13.12 11.42 -20.65
CA VAL A 56 13.85 12.38 -21.46
C VAL A 56 14.94 13.01 -20.60
N LEU A 57 16.18 12.83 -20.99
CA LEU A 57 17.33 13.41 -20.29
C LEU A 57 17.40 14.92 -20.54
N SER A 58 17.87 15.64 -19.53
CA SER A 58 18.17 17.06 -19.69
C SER A 58 19.38 17.27 -20.58
N LYS A 59 19.36 18.35 -21.34
CA LYS A 59 20.54 18.90 -22.01
C LYS A 59 21.20 20.02 -21.18
N GLN A 60 20.57 20.45 -20.10
CA GLN A 60 21.10 21.48 -19.21
C GLN A 60 22.00 20.83 -18.15
N PHE A 61 23.08 21.52 -17.81
CA PHE A 61 24.07 21.09 -16.82
C PHE A 61 23.43 20.79 -15.45
N ASP A 62 22.48 21.59 -15.04
CA ASP A 62 21.76 21.44 -13.75
C ASP A 62 20.65 20.40 -13.78
N GLY A 63 20.47 19.69 -14.90
CA GLY A 63 19.42 18.69 -15.06
C GLY A 63 18.01 19.24 -15.29
N THR A 64 17.88 20.56 -15.44
CA THR A 64 16.57 21.20 -15.70
C THR A 64 15.99 20.71 -17.04
N GLY A 65 14.70 20.41 -17.06
CA GLY A 65 14.01 19.90 -18.26
C GLY A 65 14.04 18.39 -18.44
N ALA A 66 14.75 17.63 -17.58
CA ALA A 66 14.59 16.19 -17.54
C ALA A 66 13.18 15.82 -17.04
N ALA A 67 12.49 14.95 -17.76
CA ALA A 67 11.12 14.61 -17.45
C ALA A 67 10.73 13.20 -17.96
N TRP A 68 9.71 12.62 -17.34
CA TRP A 68 9.03 11.46 -17.86
C TRP A 68 8.05 11.85 -18.97
N ASP A 69 8.14 11.16 -20.09
CA ASP A 69 7.22 11.30 -21.23
C ASP A 69 6.16 10.20 -21.14
N HIS A 70 4.98 10.59 -20.72
CA HIS A 70 3.86 9.69 -20.46
C HIS A 70 3.02 9.35 -21.71
N THR A 71 3.49 9.65 -22.90
CA THR A 71 2.75 9.39 -24.15
C THR A 71 2.66 7.91 -24.51
N SER A 72 3.60 7.08 -23.99
CA SER A 72 3.69 5.64 -24.27
C SER A 72 3.76 4.79 -23.00
N ASP A 73 3.03 5.16 -21.98
CA ASP A 73 3.01 4.44 -20.71
C ASP A 73 2.52 3.01 -20.84
N THR A 74 3.23 2.09 -20.21
CA THR A 74 2.74 0.73 -19.99
C THR A 74 2.40 0.56 -18.52
N ARG A 75 1.16 0.17 -18.24
CA ARG A 75 0.66 -0.07 -16.89
C ARG A 75 0.76 -1.54 -16.50
N GLY A 76 0.92 -1.79 -15.22
CA GLY A 76 1.07 -3.14 -14.70
C GLY A 76 0.92 -3.19 -13.18
N THR A 77 1.39 -4.26 -12.58
CA THR A 77 1.31 -4.48 -11.13
C THR A 77 2.72 -4.60 -10.55
N ALA A 78 3.03 -3.73 -9.61
CA ALA A 78 4.21 -3.88 -8.76
C ALA A 78 3.82 -4.70 -7.52
N LYS A 79 4.63 -5.70 -7.17
CA LYS A 79 4.33 -6.66 -6.12
C LYS A 79 5.43 -6.70 -5.09
N LEU A 80 5.03 -6.75 -3.84
CA LEU A 80 5.87 -6.98 -2.69
C LEU A 80 5.41 -8.27 -2.02
N HIS A 81 6.21 -9.30 -2.10
CA HIS A 81 5.95 -10.62 -1.53
C HIS A 81 6.81 -10.87 -0.30
N GLY A 82 6.39 -11.85 0.51
CA GLY A 82 7.12 -12.27 1.70
C GLY A 82 7.10 -11.22 2.82
N VAL A 83 6.16 -10.29 2.75
CA VAL A 83 5.87 -9.39 3.86
C VAL A 83 5.35 -10.25 5.02
N SER A 84 5.89 -10.06 6.20
CA SER A 84 5.43 -10.77 7.39
C SER A 84 5.28 -9.79 8.55
N VAL A 85 4.34 -8.86 8.40
CA VAL A 85 4.11 -7.80 9.37
C VAL A 85 2.78 -8.01 10.06
N SER A 86 2.82 -8.14 11.39
CA SER A 86 1.63 -8.21 12.21
C SER A 86 0.94 -6.84 12.31
N THR A 87 -0.36 -6.83 12.13
CA THR A 87 -1.18 -5.61 12.27
C THR A 87 -1.44 -5.23 13.73
N SER A 88 -1.10 -6.11 14.67
CA SER A 88 -1.16 -5.81 16.11
C SER A 88 -0.01 -4.90 16.59
N GLN A 89 0.96 -4.63 15.72
CA GLN A 89 2.05 -3.72 16.05
C GLN A 89 1.57 -2.27 16.17
N SER A 90 2.37 -1.48 16.84
CA SER A 90 2.08 -0.04 17.02
C SER A 90 1.87 0.65 15.67
N PRO A 91 0.97 1.62 15.59
CA PRO A 91 0.79 2.44 14.40
C PRO A 91 2.12 3.06 13.94
N ASN A 92 2.24 3.25 12.62
CA ASN A 92 3.42 3.79 11.93
C ASN A 92 4.62 2.83 11.77
N VAL A 93 4.50 1.58 12.18
CA VAL A 93 5.53 0.59 11.83
C VAL A 93 5.56 0.43 10.32
N THR A 94 6.74 0.64 9.72
CA THR A 94 6.94 0.44 8.28
C THR A 94 6.76 -1.04 7.96
N ILE A 95 6.01 -1.34 6.92
CA ILE A 95 5.89 -2.70 6.41
C ILE A 95 7.23 -3.08 5.80
N MET A 96 7.84 -4.09 6.37
CA MET A 96 9.14 -4.63 5.98
C MET A 96 8.97 -6.01 5.38
N GLY A 97 9.91 -6.42 4.55
CA GLY A 97 9.97 -7.78 4.06
C GLY A 97 10.35 -8.76 5.14
N LYS A 98 10.19 -10.04 4.84
CA LYS A 98 10.45 -11.15 5.76
C LYS A 98 11.84 -11.11 6.41
N ASP A 99 12.82 -10.58 5.70
CA ASP A 99 14.22 -10.51 6.15
C ASP A 99 14.60 -9.17 6.78
N GLY A 100 13.62 -8.36 7.16
CA GLY A 100 13.84 -7.08 7.80
C GLY A 100 14.13 -5.92 6.85
N ASP A 101 14.10 -6.14 5.56
CA ASP A 101 14.32 -5.09 4.56
C ASP A 101 13.16 -4.09 4.54
N ASN A 102 13.52 -2.82 4.48
CA ASN A 102 12.56 -1.76 4.23
C ASN A 102 12.14 -1.78 2.77
N PHE A 103 10.99 -2.36 2.48
CA PHE A 103 10.48 -2.37 1.12
C PHE A 103 10.00 -0.99 0.70
N THR A 104 10.67 -0.49 -0.33
CA THR A 104 10.27 0.73 -1.01
C THR A 104 10.06 0.39 -2.48
N PHE A 105 8.87 0.67 -2.99
CA PHE A 105 8.65 0.65 -4.43
C PHE A 105 9.25 1.93 -5.02
N TYR A 106 10.13 1.79 -5.97
CA TYR A 106 10.61 2.91 -6.78
C TYR A 106 9.77 2.99 -8.05
N MET A 107 8.81 3.90 -8.03
CA MET A 107 7.80 4.01 -9.07
C MET A 107 8.06 5.20 -9.99
N ILE A 108 7.60 5.11 -11.22
CA ILE A 108 7.58 6.22 -12.16
C ILE A 108 6.59 7.28 -11.63
N PRO A 109 7.02 8.56 -11.52
CA PRO A 109 6.13 9.65 -11.18
C PRO A 109 4.92 9.69 -12.09
N GLN A 110 3.72 9.79 -11.55
CA GLN A 110 2.48 9.71 -12.34
C GLN A 110 1.31 10.36 -11.63
N GLU A 111 0.31 10.79 -12.41
CA GLU A 111 -1.00 11.14 -11.89
C GLU A 111 -1.77 9.87 -11.52
N LEU A 112 -2.44 9.92 -10.39
CA LEU A 112 -3.25 8.81 -9.86
C LEU A 112 -4.75 9.08 -10.01
N ASP A 113 -5.14 10.35 -10.03
CA ASP A 113 -6.54 10.74 -10.15
C ASP A 113 -7.14 10.23 -11.46
N ASN A 114 -8.28 9.56 -11.36
CA ASN A 114 -8.99 8.96 -12.50
C ASN A 114 -8.17 7.93 -13.31
N LYS A 115 -7.12 7.35 -12.73
CA LYS A 115 -6.25 6.36 -13.37
C LYS A 115 -6.44 4.94 -12.85
N ASP A 116 -7.34 4.75 -11.89
CA ASP A 116 -7.64 3.46 -11.28
C ASP A 116 -6.41 2.72 -10.73
N VAL A 117 -5.43 3.48 -10.22
CA VAL A 117 -4.30 2.89 -9.51
C VAL A 117 -4.80 2.41 -8.15
N GLU A 118 -4.64 1.13 -7.89
CA GLU A 118 -5.18 0.46 -6.70
C GLU A 118 -4.06 -0.13 -5.85
N LEU A 119 -4.14 0.10 -4.56
CA LEU A 119 -3.37 -0.63 -3.56
C LEU A 119 -4.20 -1.82 -3.09
N GLU A 120 -3.61 -3.01 -3.15
CA GLU A 120 -4.17 -4.22 -2.55
C GLU A 120 -3.22 -4.77 -1.49
N VAL A 121 -3.72 -4.92 -0.28
CA VAL A 121 -3.02 -5.53 0.85
C VAL A 121 -3.69 -6.84 1.15
N VAL A 122 -2.96 -7.94 1.06
CA VAL A 122 -3.46 -9.29 1.30
C VAL A 122 -2.87 -9.81 2.59
N PHE A 123 -3.70 -10.43 3.40
CA PHE A 123 -3.32 -11.05 4.66
C PHE A 123 -3.14 -12.56 4.50
N THR A 124 -2.44 -13.17 5.44
CA THR A 124 -2.16 -14.62 5.45
C THR A 124 -3.42 -15.48 5.50
N ASP A 125 -4.53 -14.94 5.96
CA ASP A 125 -5.84 -15.60 5.96
C ASP A 125 -6.62 -15.41 4.63
N ASN A 126 -5.95 -14.91 3.58
CA ASN A 126 -6.50 -14.58 2.26
C ASN A 126 -7.56 -13.48 2.24
N THR A 127 -7.80 -12.81 3.36
CA THR A 127 -8.58 -11.57 3.33
C THR A 127 -7.73 -10.43 2.77
N TYR A 128 -8.37 -9.38 2.27
CA TYR A 128 -7.64 -8.28 1.63
C TYR A 128 -8.31 -6.93 1.86
N ILE A 129 -7.52 -5.88 1.70
CA ILE A 129 -7.98 -4.50 1.63
C ILE A 129 -7.62 -3.96 0.25
N LYS A 130 -8.57 -3.30 -0.40
CA LYS A 130 -8.34 -2.58 -1.66
C LYS A 130 -8.68 -1.12 -1.50
N VAL A 131 -7.80 -0.28 -1.99
CA VAL A 131 -7.97 1.18 -1.94
C VAL A 131 -7.49 1.78 -3.25
N LYS A 132 -8.34 2.57 -3.91
CA LYS A 132 -7.91 3.41 -5.03
C LYS A 132 -7.06 4.55 -4.50
N LEU A 133 -5.90 4.74 -5.11
CA LEU A 133 -4.99 5.82 -4.79
C LEU A 133 -5.34 7.06 -5.60
N ALA A 134 -5.15 8.23 -4.98
CA ALA A 134 -5.42 9.52 -5.59
C ALA A 134 -4.24 10.46 -5.42
N GLY A 135 -4.25 11.55 -6.18
CA GLY A 135 -3.23 12.57 -6.20
C GLY A 135 -2.13 12.28 -7.20
N LYS A 136 -0.91 12.65 -6.86
CA LYS A 136 0.26 12.60 -7.77
C LYS A 136 1.50 12.08 -7.07
N TRP A 137 2.24 11.22 -7.74
CA TRP A 137 3.60 10.86 -7.37
C TRP A 137 4.59 11.78 -8.08
N LYS A 138 5.49 12.39 -7.30
CA LYS A 138 6.48 13.34 -7.81
C LYS A 138 7.89 12.76 -7.74
N ALA A 139 8.70 13.04 -8.75
CA ALA A 139 10.11 12.67 -8.78
C ALA A 139 10.86 13.24 -7.55
N GLY A 140 11.82 12.47 -7.06
CA GLY A 140 12.65 12.89 -5.94
C GLY A 140 11.94 12.94 -4.58
N THR A 141 10.72 12.42 -4.48
CA THR A 141 9.96 12.40 -3.23
C THR A 141 9.73 10.98 -2.75
N THR A 142 9.54 10.83 -1.45
CA THR A 142 9.06 9.58 -0.84
C THR A 142 7.69 9.81 -0.25
N ARG A 143 6.75 8.90 -0.55
CA ARG A 143 5.41 8.93 0.03
C ARG A 143 5.15 7.65 0.81
N THR A 144 4.75 7.79 2.07
CA THR A 144 4.35 6.67 2.92
C THR A 144 2.83 6.63 3.03
N TYR A 145 2.24 5.52 2.61
CA TYR A 145 0.82 5.25 2.80
C TYR A 145 0.60 4.47 4.09
N LYS A 146 -0.23 5.02 4.97
CA LYS A 146 -0.64 4.33 6.18
C LYS A 146 -1.86 3.49 5.87
N ILE A 147 -1.71 2.18 5.96
CA ILE A 147 -2.79 1.23 5.72
C ILE A 147 -3.67 1.22 6.95
N SER A 148 -4.80 1.89 6.86
CA SER A 148 -5.81 1.94 7.91
C SER A 148 -7.10 1.37 7.37
N GLN A 149 -7.78 0.59 8.17
CA GLN A 149 -9.17 0.27 7.92
C GLN A 149 -9.99 1.41 8.53
N LYS A 150 -10.72 2.18 7.69
CA LYS A 150 -11.80 3.02 8.23
C LYS A 150 -12.70 2.11 9.05
N GLN A 151 -13.19 2.59 10.19
CA GLN A 151 -14.19 1.85 10.96
C GLN A 151 -15.20 1.28 9.97
N SER A 152 -15.01 0.02 9.61
CA SER A 152 -16.05 -0.68 8.89
C SER A 152 -17.22 -0.67 9.87
N ASN A 153 -18.38 -0.25 9.41
CA ASN A 153 -19.59 -0.45 10.16
C ASN A 153 -19.71 -1.97 10.35
N TRP A 154 -19.22 -2.45 11.48
CA TRP A 154 -19.40 -3.82 11.87
C TRP A 154 -20.83 -3.93 12.37
N ASP A 155 -21.64 -4.65 11.64
CA ASP A 155 -22.93 -5.09 12.16
C ASP A 155 -22.66 -6.26 13.11
N TYR A 156 -22.84 -6.00 14.39
CA TYR A 156 -22.81 -7.04 15.40
C TYR A 156 -24.17 -7.73 15.39
N LYS A 157 -24.18 -9.02 15.14
CA LYS A 157 -25.38 -9.82 15.23
C LYS A 157 -25.22 -10.86 16.32
N LEU A 158 -26.15 -10.85 17.23
CA LEU A 158 -26.34 -11.90 18.19
C LEU A 158 -27.43 -12.83 17.66
N ASP A 159 -27.07 -14.06 17.35
CA ASP A 159 -28.00 -15.07 16.92
C ASP A 159 -28.21 -16.02 18.10
N CYS A 160 -29.36 -15.92 18.72
CA CYS A 160 -29.73 -16.77 19.87
C CYS A 160 -31.06 -17.43 19.60
N THR A 161 -31.28 -18.54 20.23
CA THR A 161 -32.61 -19.17 20.23
C THR A 161 -33.63 -18.19 20.78
N PRO A 162 -34.65 -17.77 20.01
CA PRO A 162 -35.48 -16.63 20.34
C PRO A 162 -36.36 -16.83 21.60
N SER A 163 -36.66 -18.06 21.93
CA SER A 163 -37.33 -18.39 23.17
C SER A 163 -37.02 -19.84 23.56
N VAL A 164 -36.87 -20.08 24.83
CA VAL A 164 -36.77 -21.43 25.40
C VAL A 164 -37.79 -21.51 26.51
N GLU A 165 -38.76 -22.41 26.34
CA GLU A 165 -39.70 -22.70 27.45
C GLU A 165 -38.99 -23.61 28.43
N VAL A 166 -38.89 -23.13 29.65
CA VAL A 166 -38.33 -23.91 30.75
C VAL A 166 -39.48 -24.50 31.58
N PRO A 167 -39.64 -25.82 31.62
CA PRO A 167 -40.65 -26.42 32.46
C PRO A 167 -40.44 -26.06 33.96
N TYR A 168 -41.50 -25.88 34.68
CA TYR A 168 -41.43 -25.46 36.07
C TYR A 168 -40.75 -26.50 37.01
N ASN A 169 -40.55 -27.70 36.53
CA ASN A 169 -39.88 -28.79 37.23
C ASN A 169 -38.35 -28.73 37.20
N GLY A 170 -37.76 -27.64 36.67
CA GLY A 170 -36.33 -27.38 36.76
C GLY A 170 -35.41 -28.16 35.84
N THR A 171 -35.87 -28.59 34.67
CA THR A 171 -35.00 -29.13 33.65
C THR A 171 -34.07 -28.06 33.05
N GLU A 172 -32.81 -28.44 32.74
CA GLU A 172 -31.85 -27.53 32.16
C GLU A 172 -32.29 -27.08 30.76
N ALA A 173 -32.22 -25.76 30.53
CA ALA A 173 -32.42 -25.16 29.20
C ALA A 173 -31.07 -24.74 28.64
N ILE A 174 -30.69 -25.25 27.48
CA ILE A 174 -29.45 -24.86 26.81
C ILE A 174 -29.77 -23.76 25.81
N ILE A 175 -29.32 -22.55 26.12
CA ILE A 175 -29.39 -21.42 25.19
C ILE A 175 -28.08 -21.39 24.40
N ARG A 176 -28.14 -21.63 23.10
CA ARG A 176 -27.00 -21.48 22.21
C ARG A 176 -26.95 -20.07 21.65
N VAL A 177 -25.88 -19.38 21.96
CA VAL A 177 -25.64 -18.02 21.46
C VAL A 177 -24.49 -18.05 20.47
N LYS A 178 -24.71 -17.56 19.27
CA LYS A 178 -23.64 -17.30 18.29
C LYS A 178 -23.50 -15.80 18.15
N SER A 179 -22.33 -15.29 18.45
CA SER A 179 -21.99 -13.90 18.11
C SER A 179 -21.09 -13.87 16.91
N TYR A 180 -21.37 -13.01 15.99
CA TYR A 180 -20.52 -12.79 14.83
C TYR A 180 -20.61 -11.33 14.37
N ARG A 181 -19.55 -10.88 13.73
CA ARG A 181 -19.51 -9.57 13.11
C ARG A 181 -19.48 -9.74 11.60
N LYS A 182 -20.27 -8.94 10.90
CA LYS A 182 -20.28 -8.84 9.45
C LYS A 182 -19.67 -7.52 9.02
N VAL A 183 -18.94 -7.53 7.91
CA VAL A 183 -18.59 -6.29 7.23
C VAL A 183 -19.84 -5.79 6.53
N ALA A 184 -20.27 -4.57 6.83
CA ALA A 184 -21.56 -4.02 6.37
C ALA A 184 -21.77 -4.10 4.84
N ASN A 185 -20.72 -4.11 4.05
CA ASN A 185 -20.78 -4.18 2.60
C ASN A 185 -20.33 -5.53 2.01
N ASN A 186 -20.08 -6.54 2.84
CA ASN A 186 -19.70 -7.86 2.38
C ASN A 186 -20.29 -8.95 3.29
N PRO A 187 -21.55 -9.34 3.08
CA PRO A 187 -22.26 -10.29 3.94
C PRO A 187 -21.66 -11.70 3.96
N SER A 188 -20.77 -12.04 3.01
CA SER A 188 -20.07 -13.33 2.98
C SER A 188 -18.85 -13.39 3.91
N GLN A 189 -18.40 -12.27 4.44
CA GLN A 189 -17.31 -12.22 5.42
C GLN A 189 -17.87 -12.10 6.84
N SER A 190 -18.23 -13.21 7.42
CA SER A 190 -18.55 -13.30 8.86
C SER A 190 -17.35 -13.87 9.60
N VAL A 191 -16.96 -13.25 10.70
CA VAL A 191 -15.93 -13.76 11.61
C VAL A 191 -16.61 -14.11 12.92
N ALA A 192 -16.50 -15.36 13.33
CA ALA A 192 -16.91 -15.77 14.67
C ALA A 192 -16.00 -15.10 15.70
N TRP A 193 -16.59 -14.74 16.83
CA TRP A 193 -15.85 -14.27 18.01
C TRP A 193 -15.17 -15.44 18.68
#